data_20a5d5b81737afe3f3e5e7c3b23b4f8a
#
_entry.id   20a5d5b81737afe3f3e5e7c3b23b4f8a
#
_cell.length_a   1.000
_cell.length_b   1.000
_cell.length_c   1.000
_cell.angle_alpha   90.00
_cell.angle_beta   90.00
_cell.angle_gamma   90.00
#
_symmetry.space_group_name_H-M   'P 1'
#
loop_
_entity.id
_entity.type
_entity.pdbx_description
1 polymer ?
#
loop_
_entity_poly.entity_id
_entity_poly.type
_entity_poly.pdbx_seq_one_letter_code
_entity_poly.pdbx_strand_id
1 'polypeptide(L)'
;MQTPPDGLRRVTREEMKLIDSVASSAYGIQPIVLMENAGREVAEAVLEVLRDLKGGPGPGAVFASTGNNGGDGLVAARHLANAGCPVVVLLVGRSLDSLTPETDANLKILKRMGIPIDEIRHPLGARESSDRCGGVAAVVDALLGTGFSAISGGLHEPIASAIDTIERMG
;
A
#
# COMPACT_ATOMS: atom_id res chain seq x y z
N MET A 1 -30.40 5.85 4.45
CA MET A 1 -29.18 5.19 3.90
C MET A 1 -29.61 3.82 3.41
N GLN A 2 -29.46 3.54 2.12
CA GLN A 2 -29.78 2.20 1.59
C GLN A 2 -28.62 1.26 1.90
N THR A 3 -28.89 0.14 2.55
CA THR A 3 -27.90 -0.93 2.76
C THR A 3 -27.59 -1.56 1.41
N PRO A 4 -26.31 -1.66 1.00
CA PRO A 4 -25.96 -2.31 -0.26
C PRO A 4 -26.40 -3.79 -0.26
N PRO A 5 -26.60 -4.39 -1.46
CA PRO A 5 -27.04 -5.80 -1.57
C PRO A 5 -26.09 -6.81 -0.93
N ASP A 6 -24.83 -6.46 -0.75
CA ASP A 6 -23.77 -7.26 -0.11
C ASP A 6 -23.79 -7.18 1.43
N GLY A 7 -24.72 -6.42 2.02
CA GLY A 7 -24.81 -6.22 3.47
C GLY A 7 -23.70 -5.34 4.07
N LEU A 8 -22.73 -4.88 3.26
CA LEU A 8 -21.62 -4.05 3.72
C LEU A 8 -22.04 -2.58 3.87
N ARG A 9 -21.65 -1.96 4.97
CA ARG A 9 -21.90 -0.53 5.19
C ARG A 9 -20.85 0.29 4.44
N ARG A 10 -21.27 1.10 3.48
CA ARG A 10 -20.40 2.03 2.77
C ARG A 10 -20.33 3.34 3.52
N VAL A 11 -19.13 3.89 3.63
CA VAL A 11 -18.84 5.17 4.27
C VAL A 11 -18.14 6.10 3.29
N THR A 12 -18.36 7.40 3.46
CA THR A 12 -17.62 8.42 2.71
C THR A 12 -16.20 8.53 3.25
N ARG A 13 -15.35 9.22 2.52
CA ARG A 13 -13.97 9.55 2.92
C ARG A 13 -13.94 10.34 4.24
N GLU A 14 -14.84 11.29 4.41
CA GLU A 14 -14.98 12.11 5.61
C GLU A 14 -15.42 11.27 6.81
N GLU A 15 -16.39 10.36 6.60
CA GLU A 15 -16.82 9.41 7.62
C GLU A 15 -15.69 8.46 8.03
N MET A 16 -14.88 7.96 7.09
CA MET A 16 -13.72 7.12 7.41
C MET A 16 -12.70 7.86 8.26
N LYS A 17 -12.35 9.10 7.92
CA LYS A 17 -11.46 9.93 8.74
C LYS A 17 -12.00 10.16 10.14
N LEU A 18 -13.31 10.34 10.26
CA LEU A 18 -13.96 10.50 11.57
C LEU A 18 -13.89 9.19 12.37
N ILE A 19 -14.11 8.05 11.75
CA ILE A 19 -13.99 6.71 12.39
C ILE A 19 -12.58 6.52 12.96
N ASP A 20 -11.54 6.76 12.16
CA ASP A 20 -10.15 6.64 12.60
C ASP A 20 -9.82 7.60 13.76
N SER A 21 -10.32 8.85 13.68
CA SER A 21 -10.14 9.84 14.72
C SER A 21 -10.84 9.43 16.02
N VAL A 22 -12.07 8.93 15.95
CA VAL A 22 -12.83 8.45 17.12
C VAL A 22 -12.20 7.19 17.70
N ALA A 23 -11.73 6.26 16.87
CA ALA A 23 -11.00 5.08 17.32
C ALA A 23 -9.79 5.47 18.19
N SER A 24 -9.03 6.48 17.78
CA SER A 24 -7.86 6.94 18.53
C SER A 24 -8.25 7.77 19.78
N SER A 25 -9.15 8.76 19.64
CA SER A 25 -9.42 9.75 20.69
C SER A 25 -10.36 9.22 21.78
N ALA A 26 -11.37 8.43 21.42
CA ALA A 26 -12.38 7.94 22.35
C ALA A 26 -12.09 6.52 22.87
N TYR A 27 -11.48 5.67 22.04
CA TYR A 27 -11.22 4.28 22.38
C TYR A 27 -9.73 4.00 22.66
N GLY A 28 -8.82 4.96 22.43
CA GLY A 28 -7.39 4.79 22.68
C GLY A 28 -6.69 3.82 21.72
N ILE A 29 -7.33 3.45 20.59
CA ILE A 29 -6.73 2.56 19.60
C ILE A 29 -5.65 3.35 18.86
N GLN A 30 -4.40 2.94 19.01
CA GLN A 30 -3.28 3.63 18.35
C GLN A 30 -3.37 3.50 16.83
N PRO A 31 -3.02 4.55 16.05
CA PRO A 31 -3.07 4.50 14.59
C PRO A 31 -2.30 3.33 13.97
N ILE A 32 -1.18 2.95 14.57
CA ILE A 32 -0.38 1.80 14.12
C ILE A 32 -1.15 0.46 14.22
N VAL A 33 -2.09 0.33 15.17
CA VAL A 33 -2.95 -0.85 15.29
C VAL A 33 -3.97 -0.91 14.17
N LEU A 34 -4.54 0.25 13.79
CA LEU A 34 -5.45 0.35 12.65
C LEU A 34 -4.72 0.01 11.35
N MET A 35 -3.52 0.57 11.17
CA MET A 35 -2.64 0.29 10.03
C MET A 35 -2.26 -1.20 9.94
N GLU A 36 -1.96 -1.83 11.07
CA GLU A 36 -1.65 -3.26 11.14
C GLU A 36 -2.85 -4.11 10.65
N ASN A 37 -4.05 -3.80 11.09
CA ASN A 37 -5.25 -4.51 10.66
C ASN A 37 -5.52 -4.30 9.17
N ALA A 38 -5.46 -3.06 8.68
CA ALA A 38 -5.70 -2.75 7.27
C ALA A 38 -4.70 -3.48 6.35
N GLY A 39 -3.40 -3.39 6.64
CA GLY A 39 -2.39 -4.06 5.83
C GLY A 39 -2.46 -5.59 5.88
N ARG A 40 -2.85 -6.17 7.03
CA ARG A 40 -3.09 -7.61 7.14
C ARG A 40 -4.24 -8.07 6.23
N GLU A 41 -5.37 -7.37 6.24
CA GLU A 41 -6.51 -7.68 5.37
C GLU A 41 -6.15 -7.59 3.88
N VAL A 42 -5.34 -6.58 3.48
CA VAL A 42 -4.81 -6.47 2.12
C VAL A 42 -3.96 -7.69 1.78
N ALA A 43 -3.05 -8.10 2.66
CA ALA A 43 -2.21 -9.26 2.41
C ALA A 43 -3.02 -10.57 2.29
N GLU A 44 -4.04 -10.75 3.13
CA GLU A 44 -4.94 -11.89 3.07
C GLU A 44 -5.68 -11.95 1.73
N ALA A 45 -6.21 -10.82 1.25
CA ALA A 45 -6.85 -10.72 -0.06
C ALA A 45 -5.89 -11.07 -1.22
N VAL A 46 -4.66 -10.57 -1.18
CA VAL A 46 -3.63 -10.91 -2.19
C VAL A 46 -3.30 -12.39 -2.16
N LEU A 47 -3.11 -12.98 -0.99
CA LEU A 47 -2.80 -14.41 -0.85
C LEU A 47 -3.96 -15.30 -1.34
N GLU A 48 -5.20 -14.85 -1.19
CA GLU A 48 -6.37 -15.54 -1.75
C GLU A 48 -6.32 -15.55 -3.28
N VAL A 49 -6.08 -14.40 -3.91
CA VAL A 49 -5.91 -14.30 -5.37
C VAL A 49 -4.74 -15.17 -5.85
N LEU A 50 -3.60 -15.12 -5.17
CA LEU A 50 -2.40 -15.88 -5.56
C LEU A 50 -2.57 -17.40 -5.43
N ARG A 51 -3.43 -17.87 -4.51
CA ARG A 51 -3.73 -19.31 -4.36
C ARG A 51 -4.40 -19.91 -5.60
N ASP A 52 -5.19 -19.12 -6.30
CA ASP A 52 -5.94 -19.57 -7.49
C ASP A 52 -5.07 -19.56 -8.76
N LEU A 53 -3.85 -18.99 -8.70
CA LEU A 53 -2.93 -18.97 -9.83
C LEU A 53 -2.21 -20.31 -9.99
N LYS A 54 -2.22 -20.84 -11.22
CA LYS A 54 -1.47 -22.06 -11.57
C LYS A 54 0.03 -21.79 -11.48
N GLY A 55 0.71 -22.39 -10.51
CA GLY A 55 2.16 -22.24 -10.33
C GLY A 55 2.59 -21.86 -8.92
N GLY A 56 1.64 -21.68 -8.02
CA GLY A 56 1.88 -21.25 -6.64
C GLY A 56 1.99 -19.72 -6.49
N PRO A 57 2.21 -19.22 -5.28
CA PRO A 57 2.31 -17.81 -5.03
C PRO A 57 3.55 -17.23 -5.71
N GLY A 58 3.34 -16.55 -6.83
CA GLY A 58 4.38 -15.77 -7.51
C GLY A 58 4.79 -14.53 -6.70
N PRO A 59 5.85 -13.82 -7.12
CA PRO A 59 6.29 -12.63 -6.44
C PRO A 59 5.23 -11.52 -6.49
N GLY A 60 5.15 -10.73 -5.43
CA GLY A 60 4.32 -9.54 -5.33
C GLY A 60 5.14 -8.25 -5.42
N ALA A 61 4.56 -7.20 -5.98
CA ALA A 61 5.09 -5.84 -5.89
C ALA A 61 4.14 -4.96 -5.07
N VAL A 62 4.69 -4.18 -4.16
CA VAL A 62 3.93 -3.21 -3.36
C VAL A 62 4.41 -1.81 -3.67
N PHE A 63 3.58 -0.99 -4.29
CA PHE A 63 3.82 0.42 -4.53
C PHE A 63 3.30 1.21 -3.34
N ALA A 64 4.18 1.67 -2.48
CA ALA A 64 3.84 2.37 -1.24
C ALA A 64 4.25 3.84 -1.30
N SER A 65 3.35 4.75 -0.92
CA SER A 65 3.69 6.16 -0.71
C SER A 65 4.27 6.39 0.69
N THR A 66 4.60 7.65 1.00
CA THR A 66 5.12 8.03 2.31
C THR A 66 4.03 8.31 3.37
N GLY A 67 2.76 8.33 2.97
CA GLY A 67 1.60 8.54 3.86
C GLY A 67 1.09 7.26 4.51
N ASN A 68 -0.03 7.36 5.25
CA ASN A 68 -0.63 6.24 5.97
C ASN A 68 -1.04 5.07 5.04
N ASN A 69 -1.60 5.37 3.86
CA ASN A 69 -1.93 4.31 2.88
C ASN A 69 -0.68 3.53 2.45
N GLY A 70 0.45 4.23 2.26
CA GLY A 70 1.73 3.56 2.04
C GLY A 70 2.16 2.70 3.22
N GLY A 71 1.89 3.15 4.45
CA GLY A 71 2.10 2.36 5.67
C GLY A 71 1.29 1.06 5.68
N ASP A 72 0.02 1.10 5.26
CA ASP A 72 -0.83 -0.09 5.10
C ASP A 72 -0.19 -1.06 4.08
N GLY A 73 0.33 -0.53 2.96
CA GLY A 73 1.08 -1.30 1.97
C GLY A 73 2.35 -1.95 2.52
N LEU A 74 3.12 -1.23 3.37
CA LEU A 74 4.31 -1.80 4.02
C LEU A 74 3.94 -2.94 4.98
N VAL A 75 2.85 -2.80 5.73
CA VAL A 75 2.32 -3.88 6.57
C VAL A 75 1.92 -5.08 5.70
N ALA A 76 1.20 -4.84 4.58
CA ALA A 76 0.84 -5.91 3.65
C ALA A 76 2.07 -6.63 3.11
N ALA A 77 3.13 -5.91 2.70
CA ALA A 77 4.39 -6.50 2.26
C ALA A 77 5.00 -7.43 3.30
N ARG A 78 4.97 -7.04 4.59
CA ARG A 78 5.45 -7.86 5.69
C ARG A 78 4.67 -9.16 5.87
N HIS A 79 3.34 -9.07 5.81
CA HIS A 79 2.48 -10.24 5.93
C HIS A 79 2.64 -11.20 4.74
N LEU A 80 2.77 -10.67 3.52
CA LEU A 80 3.07 -11.47 2.33
C LEU A 80 4.40 -12.21 2.46
N ALA A 81 5.46 -11.51 2.89
CA ALA A 81 6.77 -12.11 3.11
C ALA A 81 6.72 -13.20 4.21
N ASN A 82 6.01 -12.97 5.31
CA ASN A 82 5.81 -13.96 6.39
C ASN A 82 5.04 -15.21 5.92
N ALA A 83 4.17 -15.05 4.92
CA ALA A 83 3.45 -16.16 4.28
C ALA A 83 4.29 -16.89 3.22
N GLY A 84 5.56 -16.51 3.03
CA GLY A 84 6.46 -17.12 2.04
C GLY A 84 6.28 -16.60 0.62
N CYS A 85 5.49 -15.55 0.40
CA CYS A 85 5.38 -14.87 -0.88
C CYS A 85 6.59 -13.93 -1.07
N PRO A 86 7.43 -14.12 -2.09
CA PRO A 86 8.48 -13.16 -2.42
C PRO A 86 7.85 -11.79 -2.72
N VAL A 87 8.39 -10.73 -2.13
CA VAL A 87 7.83 -9.38 -2.30
C VAL A 87 8.94 -8.36 -2.49
N VAL A 88 8.71 -7.39 -3.37
CA VAL A 88 9.50 -6.17 -3.50
C VAL A 88 8.63 -4.96 -3.19
N VAL A 89 9.19 -3.99 -2.49
CA VAL A 89 8.51 -2.72 -2.20
C VAL A 89 9.14 -1.61 -3.04
N LEU A 90 8.29 -0.87 -3.76
CA LEU A 90 8.66 0.38 -4.41
C LEU A 90 8.13 1.52 -3.54
N LEU A 91 9.02 2.15 -2.78
CA LEU A 91 8.68 3.27 -1.91
C LEU A 91 8.73 4.57 -2.73
N VAL A 92 7.56 5.08 -3.08
CA VAL A 92 7.38 6.17 -4.05
C VAL A 92 7.16 7.49 -3.32
N GLY A 93 8.07 8.44 -3.52
CA GLY A 93 7.95 9.78 -2.92
C GLY A 93 9.19 10.64 -3.17
N ARG A 94 9.02 11.95 -3.23
CA ARG A 94 10.13 12.91 -3.45
C ARG A 94 11.15 12.93 -2.33
N SER A 95 10.69 12.70 -1.09
CA SER A 95 11.53 12.65 0.11
C SER A 95 10.95 11.66 1.10
N LEU A 96 11.80 11.00 1.86
CA LEU A 96 11.41 10.18 3.01
C LEU A 96 11.15 11.00 4.27
N ASP A 97 11.45 12.30 4.27
CA ASP A 97 11.15 13.19 5.41
C ASP A 97 9.64 13.40 5.63
N SER A 98 8.83 13.02 4.64
CA SER A 98 7.37 13.06 4.70
C SER A 98 6.70 11.78 5.22
N LEU A 99 7.48 10.80 5.66
CA LEU A 99 6.92 9.58 6.27
C LEU A 99 6.13 9.93 7.53
N THR A 100 4.92 9.34 7.65
CA THR A 100 4.22 9.37 8.94
C THR A 100 4.95 8.48 9.95
N PRO A 101 4.80 8.72 11.26
CA PRO A 101 5.48 7.92 12.27
C PRO A 101 5.22 6.42 12.16
N GLU A 102 3.99 6.03 11.83
CA GLU A 102 3.55 4.66 11.66
C GLU A 102 4.16 4.03 10.40
N THR A 103 4.22 4.79 9.31
CA THR A 103 4.84 4.35 8.04
C THR A 103 6.35 4.17 8.21
N ASP A 104 7.02 5.11 8.90
CA ASP A 104 8.46 5.00 9.21
C ASP A 104 8.76 3.78 10.10
N ALA A 105 7.91 3.52 11.10
CA ALA A 105 8.05 2.34 11.95
C ALA A 105 7.97 1.04 11.12
N ASN A 106 7.00 0.91 10.23
CA ASN A 106 6.84 -0.26 9.37
C ASN A 106 7.97 -0.37 8.34
N LEU A 107 8.44 0.74 7.76
CA LEU A 107 9.60 0.75 6.88
C LEU A 107 10.86 0.21 7.58
N LYS A 108 11.11 0.62 8.82
CA LYS A 108 12.22 0.12 9.63
C LYS A 108 12.11 -1.39 9.90
N ILE A 109 10.90 -1.89 10.11
CA ILE A 109 10.66 -3.33 10.29
C ILE A 109 11.04 -4.08 9.01
N LEU A 110 10.54 -3.67 7.83
CA LEU A 110 10.84 -4.30 6.55
C LEU A 110 12.35 -4.31 6.25
N LYS A 111 13.04 -3.19 6.50
CA LYS A 111 14.51 -3.10 6.34
C LYS A 111 15.24 -4.11 7.22
N ARG A 112 14.81 -4.30 8.48
CA ARG A 112 15.40 -5.29 9.40
C ARG A 112 15.09 -6.73 8.99
N MET A 113 13.95 -6.97 8.33
CA MET A 113 13.61 -8.28 7.77
C MET A 113 14.35 -8.60 6.47
N GLY A 114 15.10 -7.65 5.90
CA GLY A 114 15.80 -7.82 4.63
C GLY A 114 14.89 -7.86 3.40
N ILE A 115 13.68 -7.32 3.51
CA ILE A 115 12.76 -7.23 2.38
C ILE A 115 13.32 -6.20 1.38
N PRO A 116 13.42 -6.53 0.09
CA PRO A 116 13.88 -5.60 -0.94
C PRO A 116 13.01 -4.34 -1.00
N ILE A 117 13.63 -3.16 -0.90
CA ILE A 117 12.94 -1.86 -0.95
C ILE A 117 13.69 -0.97 -1.92
N ASP A 118 13.01 -0.57 -2.98
CA ASP A 118 13.50 0.38 -3.96
C ASP A 118 12.87 1.76 -3.71
N GLU A 119 13.69 2.77 -3.46
CA GLU A 119 13.23 4.14 -3.27
C GLU A 119 13.07 4.83 -4.63
N ILE A 120 11.84 5.21 -4.98
CA ILE A 120 11.49 5.86 -6.23
C ILE A 120 11.26 7.35 -5.98
N ARG A 121 12.28 8.15 -6.26
CA ARG A 121 12.28 9.61 -6.03
C ARG A 121 12.06 10.44 -7.30
N HIS A 122 12.16 9.81 -8.47
CA HIS A 122 12.03 10.40 -9.79
C HIS A 122 11.02 9.62 -10.63
N PRO A 123 10.54 10.17 -11.77
CA PRO A 123 9.64 9.45 -12.64
C PRO A 123 10.17 8.08 -13.05
N LEU A 124 9.35 7.04 -12.93
CA LEU A 124 9.68 5.70 -13.39
C LEU A 124 9.62 5.61 -14.91
N GLY A 125 10.73 5.25 -15.55
CA GLY A 125 10.75 4.89 -16.96
C GLY A 125 10.21 3.48 -17.21
N ALA A 126 9.68 3.22 -18.42
CA ALA A 126 9.11 1.91 -18.77
C ALA A 126 10.12 0.74 -18.61
N ARG A 127 11.39 0.95 -18.98
CA ARG A 127 12.44 -0.05 -18.82
C ARG A 127 12.75 -0.32 -17.36
N GLU A 128 12.90 0.72 -16.57
CA GLU A 128 13.17 0.61 -15.13
C GLU A 128 12.03 -0.10 -14.39
N SER A 129 10.78 0.18 -14.76
CA SER A 129 9.60 -0.49 -14.23
C SER A 129 9.61 -1.99 -14.55
N SER A 130 9.95 -2.35 -15.80
CA SER A 130 10.04 -3.76 -16.22
C SER A 130 11.15 -4.51 -15.48
N ASP A 131 12.29 -3.87 -15.28
CA ASP A 131 13.44 -4.48 -14.58
C ASP A 131 13.14 -4.72 -13.08
N ARG A 132 12.35 -3.84 -12.45
CA ARG A 132 11.99 -3.92 -11.02
C ARG A 132 10.83 -4.86 -10.73
N CYS A 133 9.84 -4.90 -11.61
CA CYS A 133 8.55 -5.58 -11.39
C CYS A 133 8.26 -6.68 -12.41
N GLY A 134 9.23 -7.01 -13.28
CA GLY A 134 9.04 -8.05 -14.29
C GLY A 134 8.70 -9.41 -13.67
N GLY A 135 7.57 -9.98 -14.10
CA GLY A 135 7.14 -11.32 -13.67
C GLY A 135 6.47 -11.36 -12.30
N VAL A 136 6.05 -10.23 -11.72
CA VAL A 136 5.21 -10.26 -10.52
C VAL A 136 3.83 -10.82 -10.82
N ALA A 137 3.28 -11.58 -9.89
CA ALA A 137 1.98 -12.21 -10.01
C ALA A 137 0.84 -11.37 -9.42
N ALA A 138 1.18 -10.40 -8.56
CA ALA A 138 0.23 -9.47 -7.98
C ALA A 138 0.88 -8.12 -7.68
N VAL A 139 0.10 -7.06 -7.78
CA VAL A 139 0.49 -5.69 -7.43
C VAL A 139 -0.45 -5.15 -6.37
N VAL A 140 0.13 -4.56 -5.34
CA VAL A 140 -0.60 -3.78 -4.34
C VAL A 140 -0.35 -2.30 -4.61
N ASP A 141 -1.42 -1.56 -4.96
CA ASP A 141 -1.40 -0.11 -5.05
C ASP A 141 -1.72 0.51 -3.69
N ALA A 142 -0.70 1.07 -3.04
CA ALA A 142 -0.80 1.82 -1.79
C ALA A 142 -0.27 3.25 -1.95
N LEU A 143 -0.49 3.88 -3.12
CA LEU A 143 0.02 5.21 -3.44
C LEU A 143 -0.87 6.33 -2.91
N LEU A 144 -2.19 6.26 -3.15
CA LEU A 144 -3.12 7.34 -2.83
C LEU A 144 -4.12 6.89 -1.76
N GLY A 145 -4.14 7.58 -0.65
CA GLY A 145 -5.10 7.35 0.44
C GLY A 145 -6.16 8.46 0.55
N THR A 146 -6.90 8.44 1.65
CA THR A 146 -7.94 9.44 1.98
C THR A 146 -7.40 10.87 2.12
N GLY A 147 -6.09 11.07 2.16
CA GLY A 147 -5.41 12.38 2.16
C GLY A 147 -5.33 13.06 0.79
N PHE A 148 -5.43 12.30 -0.31
CA PHE A 148 -5.30 12.85 -1.66
C PHE A 148 -6.48 13.76 -2.02
N SER A 149 -6.20 14.89 -2.68
CA SER A 149 -7.20 15.80 -3.20
C SER A 149 -6.80 16.26 -4.61
N ALA A 150 -7.63 15.97 -5.60
CA ALA A 150 -7.43 16.44 -6.97
C ALA A 150 -7.49 17.97 -7.10
N ILE A 151 -8.10 18.65 -6.12
CA ILE A 151 -8.23 20.13 -6.08
C ILE A 151 -6.86 20.79 -5.80
N SER A 152 -5.93 20.08 -5.18
CA SER A 152 -4.62 20.60 -4.77
C SER A 152 -3.54 20.56 -5.86
N GLY A 153 -3.90 20.44 -7.16
CA GLY A 153 -2.94 20.49 -8.26
C GLY A 153 -2.71 19.17 -9.01
N GLY A 154 -3.52 18.15 -8.76
CA GLY A 154 -3.46 16.87 -9.48
C GLY A 154 -2.36 15.92 -8.98
N LEU A 155 -2.06 14.92 -9.79
CA LEU A 155 -1.00 13.95 -9.54
C LEU A 155 0.37 14.56 -9.88
N HIS A 156 1.32 14.41 -8.98
CA HIS A 156 2.69 14.87 -9.17
C HIS A 156 3.65 13.69 -9.25
N GLU A 157 4.77 13.90 -9.97
CA GLU A 157 5.86 12.94 -9.98
C GLU A 157 6.51 12.78 -8.59
N PRO A 158 6.95 11.57 -8.23
CA PRO A 158 6.96 10.32 -9.02
C PRO A 158 5.67 9.47 -8.93
N ILE A 159 4.65 9.92 -8.23
CA ILE A 159 3.39 9.16 -8.04
C ILE A 159 2.69 8.94 -9.39
N ALA A 160 2.64 9.94 -10.26
CA ALA A 160 1.97 9.83 -11.56
C ALA A 160 2.57 8.69 -12.41
N SER A 161 3.89 8.67 -12.56
CA SER A 161 4.57 7.60 -13.32
C SER A 161 4.48 6.23 -12.66
N ALA A 162 4.38 6.16 -11.34
CA ALA A 162 4.16 4.91 -10.63
C ALA A 162 2.76 4.34 -10.91
N ILE A 163 1.73 5.17 -10.94
CA ILE A 163 0.36 4.77 -11.34
C ILE A 163 0.36 4.26 -12.78
N ASP A 164 0.93 5.03 -13.72
CA ASP A 164 1.07 4.60 -15.12
C ASP A 164 1.80 3.25 -15.24
N THR A 165 2.73 2.98 -14.35
CA THR A 165 3.45 1.70 -14.30
C THR A 165 2.52 0.57 -13.87
N ILE A 166 1.75 0.75 -12.80
CA ILE A 166 0.78 -0.23 -12.31
C ILE A 166 -0.26 -0.56 -13.39
N GLU A 167 -0.82 0.46 -14.07
CA GLU A 167 -1.79 0.28 -15.14
C GLU A 167 -1.27 -0.55 -16.32
N ARG A 168 0.03 -0.46 -16.62
CA ARG A 168 0.66 -1.28 -17.69
C ARG A 168 0.97 -2.71 -17.27
N MET A 169 0.94 -3.00 -15.97
CA MET A 169 1.21 -4.34 -15.44
C MET A 169 -0.06 -5.21 -15.36
N GLY A 170 -1.24 -4.59 -15.37
CA GLY A 170 -2.56 -5.27 -15.41
C GLY A 170 -2.99 -5.52 -16.82
#